data_a1e9ff4b1f6518ba853719b28fedc94b
#
_entry.id   a1e9ff4b1f6518ba853719b28fedc94b
#
_cell.length_a   1.000
_cell.length_b   1.000
_cell.length_c   1.000
_cell.angle_alpha   90.00
_cell.angle_beta   90.00
_cell.angle_gamma   90.00
#
_symmetry.space_group_name_H-M   'P 1'
#
loop_
_entity.id
_entity.type
_entity.pdbx_description
1 polymer ?
#
loop_
_entity_poly.entity_id
_entity_poly.type
_entity_poly.pdbx_seq_one_letter_code
_entity_poly.pdbx_strand_id
1 'polypeptide(L)'
;MQFRKLGRTDLLVSEIGLGTYKNLDVNSPEGQLHCNALVEKAVNCGVNFFDTAPMYGCSEEVLGNALYPIDNKCIFASKVLESNPRDARKSIERTLNRLQIDSIDLMQIHNKSSWRQVTPVLEEFKKEGKVRFLGITDYRISNYSEVLTALKTGFFDTVQIPYYLGEKTCKEILFPIVRDLNIGVIVMTPISPIFARGSLINKLMNKDLSFLKEFDVTTPAQALLKYILSDSDISTIIPATSKIERISENTFCSDGNILNEDSIKRLESLLK
;
A
#
# COMPACT_ATOMS: atom_id res chain seq x y z
N MET A 1 14.36 9.43 1.49
CA MET A 1 12.95 9.13 1.14
C MET A 1 12.50 10.06 0.04
N GLN A 2 12.04 9.54 -1.08
CA GLN A 2 11.40 10.28 -2.17
C GLN A 2 9.87 10.26 -1.99
N PHE A 3 9.20 11.21 -2.63
CA PHE A 3 7.75 11.34 -2.57
C PHE A 3 7.17 11.40 -3.98
N ARG A 4 5.99 10.79 -4.16
CA ARG A 4 5.24 10.82 -5.43
C ARG A 4 3.82 11.31 -5.21
N LYS A 5 3.27 11.97 -6.22
CA LYS A 5 1.86 12.33 -6.22
C LYS A 5 1.00 11.07 -6.32
N LEU A 6 -0.03 10.95 -5.48
CA LEU A 6 -0.96 9.82 -5.53
C LEU A 6 -2.02 10.05 -6.62
N GLY A 7 -1.62 9.83 -7.87
CA GLY A 7 -2.47 10.05 -9.03
C GLY A 7 -3.01 11.48 -9.12
N ARG A 8 -4.30 11.61 -9.38
CA ARG A 8 -5.00 12.90 -9.50
C ARG A 8 -5.35 13.57 -8.16
N THR A 9 -5.02 12.92 -7.03
CA THR A 9 -5.24 13.52 -5.70
C THR A 9 -4.27 14.66 -5.42
N ASP A 10 -4.48 15.41 -4.33
CA ASP A 10 -3.51 16.40 -3.83
C ASP A 10 -2.48 15.78 -2.85
N LEU A 11 -2.57 14.46 -2.61
CA LEU A 11 -1.69 13.76 -1.68
C LEU A 11 -0.30 13.53 -2.28
N LEU A 12 0.71 13.96 -1.54
CA LEU A 12 2.11 13.65 -1.80
C LEU A 12 2.56 12.55 -0.84
N VAL A 13 2.66 11.32 -1.34
CA VAL A 13 2.94 10.12 -0.54
C VAL A 13 4.40 9.71 -0.63
N SER A 14 4.97 9.19 0.47
CA SER A 14 6.28 8.55 0.45
C SER A 14 6.26 7.33 -0.48
N GLU A 15 7.30 7.12 -1.27
CA GLU A 15 7.42 5.95 -2.15
C GLU A 15 7.32 4.62 -1.40
N ILE A 16 7.75 4.61 -0.12
CA ILE A 16 7.60 3.52 0.82
C ILE A 16 6.61 3.96 1.90
N GLY A 17 5.44 3.35 1.93
CA GLY A 17 4.48 3.44 3.01
C GLY A 17 4.63 2.29 4.01
N LEU A 18 3.74 2.20 4.98
CA LEU A 18 3.66 1.12 5.96
C LEU A 18 2.30 0.42 5.89
N GLY A 19 2.31 -0.86 5.47
CA GLY A 19 1.16 -1.75 5.58
C GLY A 19 1.08 -2.36 6.99
N THR A 20 -0.12 -2.47 7.55
CA THR A 20 -0.32 -2.92 8.95
C THR A 20 -0.80 -4.38 9.07
N TYR A 21 -1.03 -5.08 7.96
CA TYR A 21 -1.54 -6.45 7.98
C TYR A 21 -0.62 -7.39 8.77
N LYS A 22 -1.16 -8.05 9.81
CA LYS A 22 -0.50 -9.01 10.72
C LYS A 22 0.60 -8.45 11.64
N ASN A 23 1.07 -7.25 11.45
CA ASN A 23 2.17 -6.69 12.25
C ASN A 23 1.71 -5.68 13.32
N LEU A 24 0.52 -5.08 13.15
CA LEU A 24 -0.09 -4.22 14.16
C LEU A 24 -1.34 -4.85 14.83
N ASP A 25 -1.60 -6.12 14.62
CA ASP A 25 -2.68 -6.85 15.31
C ASP A 25 -2.19 -7.35 16.67
N VAL A 26 -2.14 -6.44 17.64
CA VAL A 26 -1.68 -6.70 19.00
C VAL A 26 -2.73 -6.21 20.01
N ASN A 27 -2.80 -6.88 21.18
CA ASN A 27 -3.78 -6.59 22.21
C ASN A 27 -3.16 -6.51 23.61
N SER A 28 -1.80 -6.43 23.71
CA SER A 28 -1.10 -6.26 24.97
C SER A 28 -0.40 -4.89 25.02
N PRO A 29 -0.18 -4.34 26.23
CA PRO A 29 0.58 -3.10 26.42
C PRO A 29 1.98 -3.15 25.81
N GLU A 30 2.68 -4.27 25.96
CA GLU A 30 4.02 -4.48 25.38
C GLU A 30 3.97 -4.50 23.85
N GLY A 31 2.94 -5.15 23.28
CA GLY A 31 2.69 -5.14 21.85
C GLY A 31 2.43 -3.74 21.32
N GLN A 32 1.61 -2.94 22.01
CA GLN A 32 1.36 -1.54 21.65
C GLN A 32 2.65 -0.71 21.70
N LEU A 33 3.47 -0.86 22.76
CA LEU A 33 4.75 -0.15 22.85
C LEU A 33 5.71 -0.49 21.71
N HIS A 34 5.77 -1.77 21.33
CA HIS A 34 6.57 -2.20 20.17
C HIS A 34 6.04 -1.57 18.87
N CYS A 35 4.72 -1.56 18.66
CA CYS A 35 4.10 -0.94 17.49
C CYS A 35 4.31 0.58 17.46
N ASN A 36 4.27 1.26 18.61
CA ASN A 36 4.59 2.68 18.71
C ASN A 36 6.02 2.96 18.23
N ALA A 37 7.01 2.19 18.73
CA ALA A 37 8.41 2.34 18.31
C ALA A 37 8.60 2.04 16.80
N LEU A 38 7.87 1.06 16.25
CA LEU A 38 7.91 0.72 14.85
C LEU A 38 7.34 1.84 13.96
N VAL A 39 6.18 2.41 14.34
CA VAL A 39 5.52 3.52 13.65
C VAL A 39 6.36 4.79 13.76
N GLU A 40 6.86 5.13 14.94
CA GLU A 40 7.76 6.26 15.16
C GLU A 40 9.01 6.15 14.27
N LYS A 41 9.62 4.95 14.23
CA LYS A 41 10.76 4.70 13.33
C LYS A 41 10.40 4.92 11.86
N ALA A 42 9.21 4.50 11.43
CA ALA A 42 8.75 4.71 10.06
C ALA A 42 8.62 6.21 9.75
N VAL A 43 7.97 6.98 10.62
CA VAL A 43 7.84 8.44 10.48
C VAL A 43 9.23 9.11 10.44
N ASN A 44 10.14 8.74 11.36
CA ASN A 44 11.50 9.27 11.42
C ASN A 44 12.33 8.93 10.16
N CYS A 45 11.99 7.85 9.44
CA CYS A 45 12.56 7.51 8.14
C CYS A 45 11.85 8.21 6.96
N GLY A 46 10.86 9.07 7.21
CA GLY A 46 10.15 9.85 6.22
C GLY A 46 8.92 9.15 5.62
N VAL A 47 8.44 8.05 6.21
CA VAL A 47 7.17 7.43 5.84
C VAL A 47 6.03 8.34 6.27
N ASN A 48 5.14 8.67 5.34
CA ASN A 48 3.93 9.43 5.63
C ASN A 48 2.63 8.73 5.23
N PHE A 49 2.69 7.57 4.56
CA PHE A 49 1.52 6.82 4.11
C PHE A 49 1.36 5.52 4.91
N PHE A 50 0.22 5.37 5.59
CA PHE A 50 -0.11 4.25 6.47
C PHE A 50 -1.39 3.57 5.99
N ASP A 51 -1.29 2.27 5.63
CA ASP A 51 -2.41 1.48 5.11
C ASP A 51 -2.85 0.41 6.12
N THR A 52 -4.12 0.47 6.51
CA THR A 52 -4.75 -0.46 7.44
C THR A 52 -6.11 -0.97 6.90
N ALA A 53 -6.85 -1.74 7.71
CA ALA A 53 -8.21 -2.17 7.41
C ALA A 53 -8.93 -2.69 8.68
N PRO A 54 -10.28 -2.59 8.76
CA PRO A 54 -11.06 -3.14 9.86
C PRO A 54 -10.88 -4.63 10.09
N MET A 55 -10.57 -5.41 9.04
CA MET A 55 -10.34 -6.84 9.12
C MET A 55 -8.94 -7.24 9.58
N TYR A 56 -8.07 -6.28 9.90
CA TYR A 56 -6.72 -6.55 10.40
C TYR A 56 -6.66 -6.60 11.95
N GLY A 57 -7.73 -7.10 12.58
CA GLY A 57 -7.83 -7.20 14.04
C GLY A 57 -7.81 -5.83 14.73
N CYS A 58 -6.87 -5.61 15.63
CA CYS A 58 -6.71 -4.36 16.38
C CYS A 58 -5.88 -3.29 15.65
N SER A 59 -5.46 -3.56 14.40
CA SER A 59 -4.47 -2.70 13.69
C SER A 59 -4.90 -1.24 13.55
N GLU A 60 -6.20 -0.94 13.36
CA GLU A 60 -6.67 0.46 13.27
C GLU A 60 -6.49 1.20 14.60
N GLU A 61 -6.86 0.57 15.72
CA GLU A 61 -6.72 1.15 17.05
C GLU A 61 -5.26 1.31 17.45
N VAL A 62 -4.46 0.27 17.19
CA VAL A 62 -3.01 0.29 17.47
C VAL A 62 -2.31 1.37 16.66
N LEU A 63 -2.66 1.54 15.38
CA LEU A 63 -2.12 2.59 14.53
C LEU A 63 -2.55 3.98 15.01
N GLY A 64 -3.84 4.16 15.35
CA GLY A 64 -4.36 5.40 15.91
C GLY A 64 -3.60 5.80 17.17
N ASN A 65 -3.43 4.88 18.13
CA ASN A 65 -2.66 5.11 19.35
C ASN A 65 -1.19 5.48 19.08
N ALA A 66 -0.58 4.84 18.07
CA ALA A 66 0.83 5.08 17.75
C ALA A 66 1.06 6.45 17.06
N LEU A 67 0.11 6.92 16.25
CA LEU A 67 0.23 8.18 15.49
C LEU A 67 -0.36 9.38 16.23
N TYR A 68 -1.28 9.20 17.18
CA TYR A 68 -1.92 10.29 17.92
C TYR A 68 -0.93 11.30 18.54
N PRO A 69 0.22 10.87 19.14
CA PRO A 69 1.21 11.81 19.68
C PRO A 69 2.15 12.40 18.62
N ILE A 70 2.09 11.95 17.37
CA ILE A 70 2.98 12.36 16.29
C ILE A 70 2.28 13.43 15.45
N ASP A 71 2.90 14.59 15.26
CA ASP A 71 2.30 15.71 14.53
C ASP A 71 2.08 15.40 13.02
N ASN A 72 0.98 15.59 12.62
CA ASN A 72 -0.01 15.62 11.56
C ASN A 72 0.38 15.75 10.08
N LYS A 73 1.43 15.14 9.60
CA LYS A 73 1.68 14.99 8.15
C LYS A 73 1.44 13.54 7.64
N CYS A 74 0.83 12.70 8.47
CA CYS A 74 0.56 11.31 8.12
C CYS A 74 -0.72 11.20 7.29
N ILE A 75 -0.67 10.37 6.26
CA ILE A 75 -1.78 10.07 5.35
C ILE A 75 -2.34 8.71 5.74
N PHE A 76 -3.60 8.67 6.11
CA PHE A 76 -4.29 7.45 6.54
C PHE A 76 -5.09 6.85 5.39
N ALA A 77 -4.85 5.57 5.11
CA ALA A 77 -5.65 4.75 4.22
C ALA A 77 -6.27 3.58 4.98
N SER A 78 -7.57 3.39 4.86
CA SER A 78 -8.27 2.21 5.36
C SER A 78 -9.27 1.67 4.33
N LYS A 79 -10.08 0.67 4.73
CA LYS A 79 -10.89 -0.08 3.79
C LYS A 79 -12.30 -0.38 4.31
N VAL A 80 -13.23 -0.60 3.38
CA VAL A 80 -14.59 -1.08 3.64
C VAL A 80 -14.74 -2.45 3.00
N LEU A 81 -15.09 -3.48 3.79
CA LEU A 81 -15.32 -4.84 3.31
C LEU A 81 -16.80 -5.16 3.10
N GLU A 82 -17.66 -4.46 3.83
CA GLU A 82 -19.10 -4.69 3.86
C GLU A 82 -19.74 -4.45 2.48
N SER A 83 -20.73 -5.27 2.15
CA SER A 83 -21.50 -5.14 0.90
C SER A 83 -22.84 -4.44 1.10
N ASN A 84 -23.31 -4.35 2.34
CA ASN A 84 -24.53 -3.64 2.69
C ASN A 84 -24.21 -2.17 3.02
N PRO A 85 -24.93 -1.18 2.43
CA PRO A 85 -24.68 0.24 2.67
C PRO A 85 -24.77 0.67 4.14
N ARG A 86 -25.73 0.13 4.91
CA ARG A 86 -25.88 0.44 6.34
C ARG A 86 -24.69 -0.03 7.17
N ASP A 87 -24.18 -1.23 6.86
CA ASP A 87 -23.06 -1.80 7.59
C ASP A 87 -21.74 -1.14 7.16
N ALA A 88 -21.62 -0.76 5.88
CA ALA A 88 -20.50 0.02 5.37
C ALA A 88 -20.40 1.38 6.09
N ARG A 89 -21.53 2.10 6.27
CA ARG A 89 -21.57 3.36 7.04
C ARG A 89 -21.01 3.17 8.46
N LYS A 90 -21.53 2.16 9.18
CA LYS A 90 -21.06 1.86 10.54
C LYS A 90 -19.58 1.47 10.59
N SER A 91 -19.09 0.78 9.55
CA SER A 91 -17.69 0.39 9.45
C SER A 91 -16.79 1.60 9.31
N ILE A 92 -17.15 2.57 8.44
CA ILE A 92 -16.39 3.81 8.25
C ILE A 92 -16.35 4.63 9.55
N GLU A 93 -17.51 4.80 10.22
CA GLU A 93 -17.58 5.50 11.51
C GLU A 93 -16.69 4.85 12.58
N ARG A 94 -16.66 3.52 12.65
CA ARG A 94 -15.77 2.76 13.55
C ARG A 94 -14.31 2.97 13.20
N THR A 95 -13.96 2.98 11.91
CA THR A 95 -12.59 3.24 11.44
C THR A 95 -12.11 4.61 11.91
N LEU A 96 -12.91 5.68 11.71
CA LEU A 96 -12.57 7.02 12.18
C LEU A 96 -12.32 7.06 13.70
N ASN A 97 -13.23 6.43 14.46
CA ASN A 97 -13.09 6.34 15.92
C ASN A 97 -11.84 5.57 16.36
N ARG A 98 -11.53 4.42 15.75
CA ARG A 98 -10.35 3.61 16.09
C ARG A 98 -9.04 4.30 15.74
N LEU A 99 -9.00 4.98 14.60
CA LEU A 99 -7.86 5.78 14.18
C LEU A 99 -7.74 7.10 14.94
N GLN A 100 -8.79 7.51 15.69
CA GLN A 100 -8.86 8.76 16.46
C GLN A 100 -8.71 10.01 15.56
N ILE A 101 -9.39 10.00 14.40
CA ILE A 101 -9.35 11.08 13.40
C ILE A 101 -10.76 11.50 13.01
N ASP A 102 -10.95 12.78 12.67
CA ASP A 102 -12.22 13.32 12.20
C ASP A 102 -12.46 13.02 10.71
N SER A 103 -11.40 12.90 9.94
CA SER A 103 -11.45 12.57 8.52
C SER A 103 -10.30 11.65 8.12
N ILE A 104 -10.55 10.77 7.14
CA ILE A 104 -9.55 9.88 6.54
C ILE A 104 -9.18 10.33 5.13
N ASP A 105 -7.89 10.27 4.81
CA ASP A 105 -7.40 10.69 3.49
C ASP A 105 -7.87 9.76 2.37
N LEU A 106 -7.80 8.45 2.58
CA LEU A 106 -8.18 7.47 1.58
C LEU A 106 -9.02 6.34 2.17
N MET A 107 -10.25 6.20 1.69
CA MET A 107 -11.11 5.05 2.01
C MET A 107 -11.26 4.16 0.78
N GLN A 108 -10.89 2.88 0.92
CA GLN A 108 -10.86 1.93 -0.19
C GLN A 108 -11.94 0.86 -0.06
N ILE A 109 -12.59 0.49 -1.16
CA ILE A 109 -13.43 -0.71 -1.18
C ILE A 109 -12.52 -1.94 -1.19
N HIS A 110 -12.66 -2.77 -0.16
CA HIS A 110 -11.81 -3.93 0.08
C HIS A 110 -12.35 -5.14 -0.68
N ASN A 111 -11.64 -5.53 -1.72
CA ASN A 111 -12.09 -6.57 -2.64
C ASN A 111 -13.38 -6.19 -3.40
N LYS A 112 -13.47 -6.55 -4.63
CA LYS A 112 -14.43 -6.12 -5.65
C LYS A 112 -15.93 -6.28 -5.34
N SER A 113 -16.32 -7.05 -4.34
CA SER A 113 -17.65 -7.69 -4.30
C SER A 113 -18.83 -6.75 -4.13
N SER A 114 -18.61 -5.50 -3.80
CA SER A 114 -19.69 -4.60 -3.39
C SER A 114 -19.52 -3.13 -3.83
N TRP A 115 -18.59 -2.85 -4.73
CA TRP A 115 -18.29 -1.46 -5.03
C TRP A 115 -19.52 -0.67 -5.51
N ARG A 116 -20.42 -1.28 -6.31
CA ARG A 116 -21.64 -0.60 -6.80
C ARG A 116 -22.60 -0.19 -5.69
N GLN A 117 -22.72 -1.02 -4.65
CA GLN A 117 -23.61 -0.75 -3.52
C GLN A 117 -22.99 0.20 -2.49
N VAL A 118 -21.66 0.17 -2.34
CA VAL A 118 -20.95 0.90 -1.29
C VAL A 118 -20.45 2.27 -1.76
N THR A 119 -20.17 2.45 -3.06
CA THR A 119 -19.73 3.75 -3.60
C THR A 119 -20.64 4.93 -3.21
N PRO A 120 -21.99 4.83 -3.27
CA PRO A 120 -22.84 5.94 -2.83
C PRO A 120 -22.63 6.34 -1.36
N VAL A 121 -22.35 5.37 -0.48
CA VAL A 121 -22.05 5.66 0.93
C VAL A 121 -20.73 6.40 1.05
N LEU A 122 -19.70 5.98 0.31
CA LEU A 122 -18.41 6.68 0.31
C LEU A 122 -18.52 8.10 -0.23
N GLU A 123 -19.36 8.35 -1.25
CA GLU A 123 -19.64 9.69 -1.77
C GLU A 123 -20.35 10.59 -0.75
N GLU A 124 -21.25 10.02 0.07
CA GLU A 124 -21.88 10.75 1.18
C GLU A 124 -20.82 11.18 2.20
N PHE A 125 -19.95 10.27 2.65
CA PHE A 125 -18.86 10.61 3.57
C PHE A 125 -17.87 11.62 2.97
N LYS A 126 -17.64 11.57 1.66
CA LYS A 126 -16.83 12.58 0.96
C LYS A 126 -17.49 13.94 0.99
N LYS A 127 -18.82 14.03 0.78
CA LYS A 127 -19.59 15.28 0.90
C LYS A 127 -19.62 15.81 2.35
N GLU A 128 -19.62 14.92 3.34
CA GLU A 128 -19.52 15.27 4.76
C GLU A 128 -18.10 15.72 5.17
N GLY A 129 -17.11 15.63 4.29
CA GLY A 129 -15.71 15.94 4.59
C GLY A 129 -14.99 14.91 5.46
N LYS A 130 -15.59 13.74 5.70
CA LYS A 130 -15.04 12.67 6.52
C LYS A 130 -14.14 11.70 5.75
N VAL A 131 -14.26 11.67 4.41
CA VAL A 131 -13.40 10.91 3.49
C VAL A 131 -12.94 11.87 2.41
N ARG A 132 -11.62 11.96 2.17
CA ARG A 132 -11.09 12.87 1.15
C ARG A 132 -11.07 12.20 -0.23
N PHE A 133 -10.51 11.01 -0.35
CA PHE A 133 -10.35 10.28 -1.62
C PHE A 133 -10.88 8.86 -1.54
N LEU A 134 -11.28 8.33 -2.70
CA LEU A 134 -11.87 7.01 -2.83
C LEU A 134 -10.91 6.06 -3.56
N GLY A 135 -10.76 4.85 -3.05
CA GLY A 135 -9.95 3.81 -3.68
C GLY A 135 -10.68 2.49 -3.85
N ILE A 136 -10.11 1.64 -4.68
CA ILE A 136 -10.54 0.25 -4.81
C ILE A 136 -9.32 -0.67 -4.71
N THR A 137 -9.47 -1.82 -4.05
CA THR A 137 -8.39 -2.80 -3.91
C THR A 137 -8.88 -4.21 -4.18
N ASP A 138 -8.07 -5.01 -4.84
CA ASP A 138 -8.22 -6.46 -4.90
C ASP A 138 -6.85 -7.13 -5.01
N TYR A 139 -6.63 -8.17 -4.17
CA TYR A 139 -5.39 -8.95 -4.18
C TYR A 139 -5.40 -10.09 -5.22
N ARG A 140 -6.55 -10.32 -5.88
CA ARG A 140 -6.74 -11.41 -6.85
C ARG A 140 -6.65 -10.88 -8.27
N ILE A 141 -5.64 -11.33 -9.01
CA ILE A 141 -5.43 -11.00 -10.43
C ILE A 141 -6.65 -11.38 -11.28
N SER A 142 -7.33 -12.49 -10.96
CA SER A 142 -8.55 -12.92 -11.64
C SER A 142 -9.69 -11.90 -11.60
N ASN A 143 -9.63 -10.91 -10.73
CA ASN A 143 -10.64 -9.87 -10.56
C ASN A 143 -10.32 -8.57 -11.30
N TYR A 144 -9.20 -8.48 -12.01
CA TYR A 144 -8.78 -7.24 -12.67
C TYR A 144 -9.77 -6.73 -13.72
N SER A 145 -10.54 -7.59 -14.36
CA SER A 145 -11.64 -7.16 -15.26
C SER A 145 -12.72 -6.36 -14.53
N GLU A 146 -13.06 -6.76 -13.29
CA GLU A 146 -14.04 -6.03 -12.48
C GLU A 146 -13.45 -4.76 -11.89
N VAL A 147 -12.18 -4.79 -11.46
CA VAL A 147 -11.45 -3.59 -11.03
C VAL A 147 -11.38 -2.58 -12.17
N LEU A 148 -11.06 -3.02 -13.39
CA LEU A 148 -11.05 -2.17 -14.58
C LEU A 148 -12.42 -1.53 -14.84
N THR A 149 -13.50 -2.30 -14.67
CA THR A 149 -14.88 -1.79 -14.83
C THR A 149 -15.16 -0.70 -13.78
N ALA A 150 -14.73 -0.90 -12.55
CA ALA A 150 -14.87 0.09 -11.48
C ALA A 150 -14.07 1.37 -11.77
N LEU A 151 -12.81 1.25 -12.18
CA LEU A 151 -11.95 2.40 -12.50
C LEU A 151 -12.53 3.26 -13.65
N LYS A 152 -13.12 2.63 -14.68
CA LYS A 152 -13.74 3.32 -15.81
C LYS A 152 -14.93 4.20 -15.42
N THR A 153 -15.51 4.02 -14.22
CA THR A 153 -16.61 4.90 -13.74
C THR A 153 -16.11 6.30 -13.38
N GLY A 154 -14.81 6.48 -13.16
CA GLY A 154 -14.24 7.73 -12.70
C GLY A 154 -14.42 8.05 -11.20
N PHE A 155 -15.09 7.17 -10.43
CA PHE A 155 -15.29 7.38 -8.99
C PHE A 155 -14.01 7.24 -8.17
N PHE A 156 -13.13 6.33 -8.56
CA PHE A 156 -11.98 5.96 -7.76
C PHE A 156 -10.75 6.77 -8.13
N ASP A 157 -10.13 7.36 -7.12
CA ASP A 157 -8.91 8.17 -7.23
C ASP A 157 -7.65 7.30 -7.18
N THR A 158 -7.76 6.09 -6.57
CA THR A 158 -6.64 5.17 -6.41
C THR A 158 -7.05 3.72 -6.65
N VAL A 159 -6.04 2.90 -7.00
CA VAL A 159 -6.14 1.43 -7.03
C VAL A 159 -5.01 0.80 -6.22
N GLN A 160 -5.34 -0.17 -5.35
CA GLN A 160 -4.37 -0.94 -4.58
C GLN A 160 -4.37 -2.39 -5.06
N ILE A 161 -3.22 -2.84 -5.58
CA ILE A 161 -3.08 -4.13 -6.26
C ILE A 161 -1.74 -4.80 -5.95
N PRO A 162 -1.63 -6.13 -6.08
CA PRO A 162 -0.33 -6.79 -6.09
C PRO A 162 0.42 -6.47 -7.39
N TYR A 163 1.69 -6.13 -7.22
CA TYR A 163 2.68 -6.03 -8.29
C TYR A 163 4.04 -6.41 -7.73
N TYR A 164 4.71 -7.35 -8.38
CA TYR A 164 5.99 -7.88 -7.90
C TYR A 164 6.78 -8.54 -9.03
N LEU A 165 8.05 -8.81 -8.79
CA LEU A 165 8.93 -9.48 -9.74
C LEU A 165 8.35 -10.83 -10.17
N GLY A 166 8.11 -10.99 -11.47
CA GLY A 166 7.49 -12.18 -12.06
C GLY A 166 5.98 -12.13 -12.24
N GLU A 167 5.30 -11.03 -11.81
CA GLU A 167 3.87 -10.80 -12.02
C GLU A 167 3.62 -9.38 -12.52
N LYS A 168 3.19 -9.28 -13.77
CA LYS A 168 3.01 -7.99 -14.48
C LYS A 168 1.61 -7.79 -15.08
N THR A 169 0.68 -8.69 -14.79
CA THR A 169 -0.66 -8.66 -15.41
C THR A 169 -1.36 -7.31 -15.20
N CYS A 170 -1.12 -6.63 -14.08
CA CYS A 170 -1.66 -5.29 -13.83
C CYS A 170 -1.16 -4.25 -14.85
N LYS A 171 0.08 -4.36 -15.34
CA LYS A 171 0.64 -3.44 -16.35
C LYS A 171 -0.11 -3.53 -17.67
N GLU A 172 -0.56 -4.72 -18.03
CA GLU A 172 -1.26 -4.97 -19.29
C GLU A 172 -2.74 -4.58 -19.19
N ILE A 173 -3.38 -4.91 -18.07
CA ILE A 173 -4.83 -4.77 -17.91
C ILE A 173 -5.22 -3.42 -17.30
N LEU A 174 -4.53 -2.97 -16.24
CA LEU A 174 -4.96 -1.81 -15.45
C LEU A 174 -4.17 -0.53 -15.75
N PHE A 175 -2.87 -0.60 -16.01
CA PHE A 175 -2.07 0.61 -16.18
C PHE A 175 -2.48 1.50 -17.35
N PRO A 176 -3.02 1.01 -18.50
CA PRO A 176 -3.56 1.92 -19.51
C PRO A 176 -4.62 2.87 -18.94
N ILE A 177 -5.62 2.36 -18.22
CA ILE A 177 -6.67 3.21 -17.63
C ILE A 177 -6.16 4.03 -16.45
N VAL A 178 -5.16 3.52 -15.71
CA VAL A 178 -4.49 4.26 -14.63
C VAL A 178 -3.86 5.54 -15.17
N ARG A 179 -3.15 5.46 -16.30
CA ARG A 179 -2.54 6.63 -16.96
C ARG A 179 -3.59 7.57 -17.52
N ASP A 180 -4.58 7.04 -18.25
CA ASP A 180 -5.63 7.84 -18.89
C ASP A 180 -6.43 8.68 -17.90
N LEU A 181 -6.73 8.12 -16.72
CA LEU A 181 -7.51 8.79 -15.67
C LEU A 181 -6.66 9.38 -14.56
N ASN A 182 -5.33 9.29 -14.65
CA ASN A 182 -4.38 9.70 -13.62
C ASN A 182 -4.73 9.15 -12.23
N ILE A 183 -4.91 7.83 -12.14
CA ILE A 183 -5.25 7.09 -10.92
C ILE A 183 -3.96 6.78 -10.14
N GLY A 184 -3.96 6.99 -8.82
CA GLY A 184 -2.83 6.63 -7.97
C GLY A 184 -2.72 5.11 -7.77
N VAL A 185 -1.52 4.54 -7.95
CA VAL A 185 -1.27 3.11 -7.76
C VAL A 185 -0.56 2.85 -6.45
N ILE A 186 -1.17 2.02 -5.61
CA ILE A 186 -0.62 1.53 -4.35
C ILE A 186 -0.30 0.06 -4.52
N VAL A 187 0.95 -0.34 -4.30
CA VAL A 187 1.35 -1.74 -4.43
C VAL A 187 1.34 -2.44 -3.08
N MET A 188 0.49 -3.45 -2.96
CA MET A 188 0.47 -4.36 -1.81
C MET A 188 1.36 -5.60 -2.06
N THR A 189 1.78 -6.26 -0.97
CA THR A 189 2.54 -7.53 -1.01
C THR A 189 3.80 -7.52 -1.88
N PRO A 190 4.61 -6.45 -1.86
CA PRO A 190 5.71 -6.27 -2.80
C PRO A 190 6.80 -7.34 -2.68
N ILE A 191 7.00 -7.90 -1.47
CA ILE A 191 8.09 -8.84 -1.16
C ILE A 191 7.59 -10.27 -1.05
N SER A 192 6.36 -10.45 -0.54
CA SER A 192 5.79 -11.78 -0.24
C SER A 192 4.38 -11.87 -0.80
N PRO A 193 4.25 -12.17 -2.09
CA PRO A 193 2.94 -12.30 -2.73
C PRO A 193 2.12 -13.43 -2.10
N ILE A 194 0.82 -13.19 -1.88
CA ILE A 194 -0.09 -14.14 -1.20
C ILE A 194 -0.16 -15.47 -1.93
N PHE A 195 -0.04 -15.47 -3.26
CA PHE A 195 -0.19 -16.67 -4.10
C PHE A 195 1.10 -17.13 -4.78
N ALA A 196 2.25 -16.52 -4.52
CA ALA A 196 3.49 -16.99 -5.10
C ALA A 196 3.90 -18.33 -4.49
N ARG A 197 4.27 -19.28 -5.35
CA ARG A 197 4.88 -20.53 -4.90
C ARG A 197 6.27 -20.24 -4.35
N GLY A 198 6.40 -20.22 -3.03
CA GLY A 198 7.65 -19.95 -2.31
C GLY A 198 7.95 -18.44 -2.18
N SER A 199 8.91 -18.14 -1.32
CA SER A 199 9.37 -16.77 -1.06
C SER A 199 10.22 -16.25 -2.23
N LEU A 200 9.90 -15.06 -2.76
CA LEU A 200 10.75 -14.39 -3.76
C LEU A 200 12.14 -14.08 -3.20
N ILE A 201 12.23 -13.74 -1.93
CA ILE A 201 13.52 -13.56 -1.23
C ILE A 201 14.36 -14.83 -1.34
N ASN A 202 13.78 -16.00 -1.02
CA ASN A 202 14.51 -17.27 -1.09
C ASN A 202 14.94 -17.62 -2.52
N LYS A 203 14.14 -17.28 -3.53
CA LYS A 203 14.51 -17.48 -4.93
C LYS A 203 15.71 -16.63 -5.35
N LEU A 204 15.87 -15.44 -4.79
CA LEU A 204 16.97 -14.52 -5.09
C LEU A 204 18.19 -14.71 -4.18
N MET A 205 18.05 -15.36 -3.01
CA MET A 205 19.10 -15.45 -1.98
C MET A 205 20.40 -16.08 -2.50
N ASN A 206 20.28 -17.05 -3.41
CA ASN A 206 21.43 -17.76 -3.99
C ASN A 206 21.76 -17.30 -5.42
N LYS A 207 21.22 -16.16 -5.87
CA LYS A 207 21.49 -15.59 -7.18
C LYS A 207 22.55 -14.50 -7.09
N ASP A 208 23.32 -14.33 -8.17
CA ASP A 208 24.25 -13.21 -8.27
C ASP A 208 23.47 -11.90 -8.49
N LEU A 209 23.45 -11.05 -7.48
CA LEU A 209 22.85 -9.71 -7.49
C LEU A 209 23.93 -8.60 -7.56
N SER A 210 25.19 -8.95 -7.86
CA SER A 210 26.30 -7.98 -7.87
C SER A 210 26.10 -6.82 -8.84
N PHE A 211 25.35 -7.03 -9.93
CA PHE A 211 24.99 -5.99 -10.90
C PHE A 211 24.04 -4.92 -10.35
N LEU A 212 23.44 -5.16 -9.19
CA LEU A 212 22.55 -4.20 -8.52
C LEU A 212 23.31 -3.31 -7.50
N LYS A 213 24.62 -3.53 -7.29
CA LYS A 213 25.42 -2.74 -6.33
C LYS A 213 25.49 -1.26 -6.69
N GLU A 214 25.49 -0.91 -7.97
CA GLU A 214 25.46 0.48 -8.43
C GLU A 214 24.17 1.23 -8.07
N PHE A 215 23.09 0.48 -7.73
CA PHE A 215 21.82 0.98 -7.26
C PHE A 215 21.68 0.84 -5.73
N ASP A 216 22.78 0.69 -5.00
CA ASP A 216 22.81 0.52 -3.55
C ASP A 216 21.98 -0.65 -3.01
N VAL A 217 21.80 -1.70 -3.83
CA VAL A 217 21.10 -2.92 -3.47
C VAL A 217 22.07 -3.91 -2.86
N THR A 218 21.82 -4.30 -1.60
CA THR A 218 22.64 -5.26 -0.85
C THR A 218 21.88 -6.51 -0.44
N THR A 219 20.54 -6.48 -0.49
CA THR A 219 19.69 -7.60 -0.09
C THR A 219 18.65 -7.93 -1.16
N PRO A 220 18.16 -9.20 -1.21
CA PRO A 220 17.04 -9.58 -2.08
C PRO A 220 15.77 -8.75 -1.86
N ALA A 221 15.50 -8.34 -0.62
CA ALA A 221 14.34 -7.51 -0.30
C ALA A 221 14.44 -6.15 -0.99
N GLN A 222 15.61 -5.50 -0.91
CA GLN A 222 15.87 -4.24 -1.60
C GLN A 222 15.77 -4.38 -3.12
N ALA A 223 16.27 -5.48 -3.70
CA ALA A 223 16.12 -5.75 -5.14
C ALA A 223 14.65 -5.78 -5.56
N LEU A 224 13.78 -6.46 -4.78
CA LEU A 224 12.35 -6.53 -5.04
C LEU A 224 11.66 -5.17 -4.90
N LEU A 225 12.00 -4.38 -3.89
CA LEU A 225 11.42 -3.05 -3.69
C LEU A 225 11.85 -2.07 -4.78
N LYS A 226 13.14 -2.01 -5.11
CA LYS A 226 13.65 -1.15 -6.19
C LYS A 226 13.11 -1.54 -7.56
N TYR A 227 12.90 -2.84 -7.83
CA TYR A 227 12.23 -3.30 -9.05
C TYR A 227 10.86 -2.63 -9.22
N ILE A 228 10.06 -2.58 -8.16
CA ILE A 228 8.72 -1.98 -8.19
C ILE A 228 8.82 -0.45 -8.30
N LEU A 229 9.69 0.18 -7.52
CA LEU A 229 9.88 1.64 -7.51
C LEU A 229 10.43 2.19 -8.83
N SER A 230 11.08 1.34 -9.64
CA SER A 230 11.56 1.71 -10.98
C SER A 230 10.43 1.86 -12.00
N ASP A 231 9.20 1.50 -11.65
CA ASP A 231 8.01 1.74 -12.46
C ASP A 231 7.37 3.09 -12.09
N SER A 232 7.33 4.01 -13.05
CA SER A 232 6.79 5.37 -12.84
C SER A 232 5.29 5.42 -12.62
N ASP A 233 4.55 4.36 -12.97
CA ASP A 233 3.10 4.28 -12.72
C ASP A 233 2.78 4.03 -11.23
N ILE A 234 3.77 3.60 -10.43
CA ILE A 234 3.60 3.31 -9.02
C ILE A 234 3.74 4.58 -8.18
N SER A 235 2.74 4.89 -7.35
CA SER A 235 2.79 6.03 -6.43
C SER A 235 3.46 5.65 -5.11
N THR A 236 3.11 4.50 -4.53
CA THR A 236 3.67 4.03 -3.26
C THR A 236 3.59 2.51 -3.16
N ILE A 237 4.49 1.92 -2.40
CA ILE A 237 4.45 0.50 -2.02
C ILE A 237 4.28 0.39 -0.50
N ILE A 238 3.54 -0.61 -0.03
CA ILE A 238 3.19 -0.79 1.38
C ILE A 238 3.72 -2.11 1.95
N PRO A 239 5.05 -2.27 2.08
CA PRO A 239 5.59 -3.44 2.77
C PRO A 239 5.14 -3.47 4.23
N ALA A 240 4.80 -4.66 4.73
CA ALA A 240 4.46 -4.89 6.12
C ALA A 240 5.64 -5.56 6.83
N THR A 241 5.97 -5.09 8.03
CA THR A 241 7.01 -5.68 8.87
C THR A 241 6.74 -5.45 10.36
N SER A 242 7.07 -6.44 11.18
CA SER A 242 7.10 -6.33 12.64
C SER A 242 8.49 -6.01 13.20
N LYS A 243 9.50 -5.91 12.35
CA LYS A 243 10.90 -5.69 12.74
C LYS A 243 11.30 -4.24 12.46
N ILE A 244 11.67 -3.51 13.52
CA ILE A 244 12.01 -2.08 13.45
C ILE A 244 13.21 -1.82 12.52
N GLU A 245 14.21 -2.70 12.54
CA GLU A 245 15.39 -2.58 11.68
C GLU A 245 15.05 -2.64 10.18
N ARG A 246 14.03 -3.40 9.78
CA ARG A 246 13.57 -3.50 8.40
C ARG A 246 12.91 -2.23 7.88
N ILE A 247 12.42 -1.36 8.76
CA ILE A 247 11.91 -0.05 8.34
C ILE A 247 13.02 0.74 7.64
N SER A 248 14.21 0.84 8.27
CA SER A 248 15.36 1.52 7.66
C SER A 248 15.82 0.85 6.37
N GLU A 249 15.85 -0.50 6.33
CA GLU A 249 16.23 -1.28 5.14
C GLU A 249 15.28 -1.00 3.96
N ASN A 250 13.97 -1.02 4.23
CA ASN A 250 12.96 -0.77 3.20
C ASN A 250 13.00 0.68 2.71
N THR A 251 13.03 1.64 3.62
CA THR A 251 12.99 3.07 3.29
C THR A 251 14.25 3.56 2.58
N PHE A 252 15.38 2.88 2.78
CA PHE A 252 16.62 3.14 2.04
C PHE A 252 16.45 2.92 0.53
N CYS A 253 15.53 2.06 0.08
CA CYS A 253 15.26 1.84 -1.33
C CYS A 253 14.68 3.07 -2.05
N SER A 254 14.16 4.05 -1.33
CA SER A 254 13.60 5.29 -1.87
C SER A 254 14.63 6.43 -1.81
N ASP A 255 15.77 6.21 -2.44
CA ASP A 255 16.91 7.13 -2.51
C ASP A 255 16.96 7.93 -3.83
N GLY A 256 16.08 7.62 -4.79
CA GLY A 256 16.05 8.19 -6.14
C GLY A 256 16.93 7.47 -7.15
N ASN A 257 17.76 6.51 -6.71
CA ASN A 257 18.60 5.68 -7.58
C ASN A 257 17.83 4.45 -8.05
N ILE A 258 16.99 4.60 -9.09
CA ILE A 258 16.12 3.55 -9.64
C ILE A 258 16.87 2.62 -10.60
N LEU A 259 16.40 1.37 -10.75
CA LEU A 259 16.99 0.41 -11.69
C LEU A 259 16.79 0.86 -13.13
N ASN A 260 17.82 0.69 -13.96
CA ASN A 260 17.71 0.87 -15.40
C ASN A 260 17.09 -0.37 -16.08
N GLU A 261 16.69 -0.23 -17.35
CA GLU A 261 16.00 -1.30 -18.10
C GLU A 261 16.81 -2.61 -18.17
N ASP A 262 18.13 -2.52 -18.32
CA ASP A 262 18.98 -3.72 -18.46
C ASP A 262 19.04 -4.49 -17.13
N SER A 263 19.15 -3.77 -16.01
CA SER A 263 19.10 -4.35 -14.67
C SER A 263 17.73 -4.96 -14.36
N ILE A 264 16.65 -4.34 -14.76
CA ILE A 264 15.28 -4.89 -14.67
C ILE A 264 15.18 -6.20 -15.44
N LYS A 265 15.58 -6.23 -16.74
CA LYS A 265 15.53 -7.43 -17.59
C LYS A 265 16.40 -8.54 -17.01
N ARG A 266 17.61 -8.21 -16.51
CA ARG A 266 18.50 -9.17 -15.88
C ARG A 266 17.88 -9.76 -14.61
N LEU A 267 17.30 -8.91 -13.74
CA LEU A 267 16.64 -9.36 -12.51
C LEU A 267 15.46 -10.30 -12.81
N GLU A 268 14.66 -9.98 -13.83
CA GLU A 268 13.54 -10.82 -14.29
C GLU A 268 14.02 -12.20 -14.79
N SER A 269 15.15 -12.24 -15.44
CA SER A 269 15.72 -13.50 -15.96
C SER A 269 16.14 -14.48 -14.86
N LEU A 270 16.42 -13.97 -13.64
CA LEU A 270 16.81 -14.81 -12.50
C LEU A 270 15.67 -15.67 -11.93
N LEU A 271 14.41 -15.36 -12.28
CA LEU A 271 13.23 -16.13 -11.84
C LEU A 271 12.76 -17.18 -12.87
N LYS A 272 13.33 -17.15 -14.06
CA LYS A 272 13.08 -18.18 -15.10
C LYS A 272 13.89 -19.43 -14.81
#